data_bdd1ae438473b8e2d4197bae63e1ab6e
#
_entry.id   bdd1ae438473b8e2d4197bae63e1ab6e
#
_cell.length_a   1.000
_cell.length_b   1.000
_cell.length_c   1.000
_cell.angle_alpha   90.00
_cell.angle_beta   90.00
_cell.angle_gamma   90.00
#
_symmetry.space_group_name_H-M   'P 1'
#
loop_
_entity.id
_entity.type
_entity.pdbx_description
1 polymer ?
#
loop_
_entity_poly.entity_id
_entity_poly.type
_entity_poly.pdbx_seq_one_letter_code
_entity_poly.pdbx_strand_id
1 'polypeptide(L)'
;MDQTFLETLFPDFLEIQDQALRTSCELAMWMAMEHSGWTRENIHDVPVTLNWKNCDVSWVEHVTDVTRMCILEFDQMKKYYARHGVSFDRDLVVAGALLHDIGKLTEFVPGEAGGTVHGPNYQLLRHPLSGAILASKAGVRDDVVHLIAVHSFEGDHSYQTLESQFVRTVDIFVFQCSVHGLEKR
;
A
#
# COMPACT_ATOMS: atom_id res chain seq x y z
N MET A 1 -11.26 -16.15 -1.95
CA MET A 1 -10.86 -15.07 -1.03
C MET A 1 -11.31 -15.42 0.38
N ASP A 2 -10.43 -15.31 1.36
CA ASP A 2 -10.75 -15.45 2.77
C ASP A 2 -10.82 -14.05 3.41
N GLN A 3 -12.02 -13.49 3.46
CA GLN A 3 -12.27 -12.14 3.95
C GLN A 3 -11.93 -12.00 5.44
N THR A 4 -12.26 -13.01 6.26
CA THR A 4 -11.96 -12.99 7.70
C THR A 4 -10.46 -12.89 7.97
N PHE A 5 -9.64 -13.54 7.14
CA PHE A 5 -8.19 -13.42 7.24
C PHE A 5 -7.71 -12.01 6.89
N LEU A 6 -8.22 -11.42 5.80
CA LEU A 6 -7.83 -10.07 5.39
C LEU A 6 -8.23 -9.02 6.43
N GLU A 7 -9.44 -9.11 6.99
CA GLU A 7 -9.91 -8.22 8.06
C GLU A 7 -9.12 -8.40 9.37
N THR A 8 -8.55 -9.60 9.60
CA THR A 8 -7.64 -9.83 10.73
C THR A 8 -6.27 -9.23 10.46
N LEU A 9 -5.75 -9.37 9.24
CA LEU A 9 -4.45 -8.85 8.83
C LEU A 9 -4.46 -7.32 8.77
N PHE A 10 -5.52 -6.75 8.19
CA PHE A 10 -5.73 -5.31 8.02
C PHE A 10 -7.16 -4.94 8.45
N PRO A 11 -7.42 -4.76 9.75
CA PRO A 11 -8.76 -4.39 10.24
C PRO A 11 -9.23 -3.03 9.69
N ASP A 12 -8.30 -2.22 9.24
CA ASP A 12 -8.57 -0.89 8.66
C ASP A 12 -9.33 -0.95 7.32
N PHE A 13 -9.52 -2.14 6.69
CA PHE A 13 -10.49 -2.31 5.60
C PHE A 13 -11.91 -1.92 6.03
N LEU A 14 -12.26 -2.13 7.29
CA LEU A 14 -13.58 -1.76 7.85
C LEU A 14 -13.79 -0.24 7.95
N GLU A 15 -12.73 0.54 7.84
CA GLU A 15 -12.78 2.01 7.80
C GLU A 15 -13.26 2.57 6.45
N ILE A 16 -13.24 1.76 5.37
CA ILE A 16 -13.82 2.12 4.07
C ILE A 16 -15.33 1.98 4.15
N GLN A 17 -16.06 3.10 4.02
CA GLN A 17 -17.53 3.13 4.16
C GLN A 17 -18.23 2.64 2.90
N ASP A 18 -17.67 2.90 1.70
CA ASP A 18 -18.17 2.36 0.44
C ASP A 18 -17.90 0.86 0.37
N GLN A 19 -18.97 0.06 0.52
CA GLN A 19 -18.90 -1.40 0.52
C GLN A 19 -18.37 -1.97 -0.81
N ALA A 20 -18.69 -1.35 -1.94
CA ALA A 20 -18.22 -1.83 -3.25
C ALA A 20 -16.71 -1.58 -3.39
N LEU A 21 -16.25 -0.40 -2.98
CA LEU A 21 -14.84 -0.08 -2.94
C LEU A 21 -14.07 -1.03 -1.99
N ARG A 22 -14.57 -1.23 -0.78
CA ARG A 22 -13.96 -2.16 0.20
C ARG A 22 -13.79 -3.56 -0.39
N THR A 23 -14.84 -4.11 -0.97
CA THR A 23 -14.82 -5.46 -1.56
C THR A 23 -13.80 -5.57 -2.69
N SER A 24 -13.70 -4.55 -3.56
CA SER A 24 -12.71 -4.55 -4.64
C SER A 24 -11.26 -4.40 -4.10
N CYS A 25 -11.05 -3.62 -3.04
CA CYS A 25 -9.76 -3.50 -2.37
C CYS A 25 -9.32 -4.82 -1.71
N GLU A 26 -10.20 -5.50 -1.01
CA GLU A 26 -9.96 -6.83 -0.43
C GLU A 26 -9.62 -7.86 -1.53
N LEU A 27 -10.34 -7.81 -2.66
CA LEU A 27 -10.04 -8.67 -3.81
C LEU A 27 -8.66 -8.37 -4.40
N ALA A 28 -8.29 -7.10 -4.54
CA ALA A 28 -6.96 -6.70 -5.05
C ALA A 28 -5.85 -7.25 -4.15
N MET A 29 -5.99 -7.11 -2.84
CA MET A 29 -5.05 -7.62 -1.84
C MET A 29 -4.90 -9.14 -1.94
N TRP A 30 -6.03 -9.85 -2.00
CA TRP A 30 -6.04 -11.30 -2.16
C TRP A 30 -5.36 -11.76 -3.45
N MET A 31 -5.67 -11.11 -4.58
CA MET A 31 -5.05 -11.42 -5.88
C MET A 31 -3.54 -11.22 -5.87
N ALA A 32 -3.05 -10.19 -5.17
CA ALA A 32 -1.62 -9.94 -5.04
C ALA A 32 -0.91 -11.06 -4.26
N MET A 33 -1.51 -11.53 -3.18
CA MET A 33 -0.97 -12.65 -2.40
C MET A 33 -0.95 -13.96 -3.21
N GLU A 34 -2.08 -14.33 -3.85
CA GLU A 34 -2.17 -15.56 -4.64
C GLU A 34 -1.19 -15.58 -5.82
N HIS A 35 -1.02 -14.42 -6.48
CA HIS A 35 -0.13 -14.31 -7.66
C HIS A 35 1.32 -14.69 -7.34
N SER A 36 1.78 -14.42 -6.14
CA SER A 36 3.19 -14.51 -5.76
C SER A 36 3.49 -15.60 -4.73
N GLY A 37 2.48 -16.38 -4.35
CA GLY A 37 2.64 -17.49 -3.41
C GLY A 37 2.78 -17.05 -1.96
N TRP A 38 2.36 -15.83 -1.61
CA TRP A 38 2.27 -15.40 -0.23
C TRP A 38 1.03 -16.01 0.44
N THR A 39 1.22 -16.54 1.64
CA THR A 39 0.20 -17.25 2.44
C THR A 39 0.05 -16.58 3.81
N ARG A 40 -0.90 -17.05 4.60
CA ARG A 40 -1.08 -16.60 5.99
C ARG A 40 0.17 -16.81 6.85
N GLU A 41 0.88 -17.91 6.58
CA GLU A 41 2.02 -18.33 7.38
C GLU A 41 3.27 -17.51 7.12
N ASN A 42 3.39 -16.93 5.90
CA ASN A 42 4.62 -16.25 5.49
C ASN A 42 4.44 -14.77 5.05
N ILE A 43 3.22 -14.22 5.07
CA ILE A 43 2.98 -12.82 4.66
C ILE A 43 3.76 -11.80 5.51
N HIS A 44 4.03 -12.12 6.77
CA HIS A 44 4.83 -11.29 7.66
C HIS A 44 6.34 -11.32 7.35
N ASP A 45 6.78 -12.25 6.51
CA ASP A 45 8.18 -12.33 6.05
C ASP A 45 8.47 -11.37 4.88
N VAL A 46 7.44 -10.74 4.32
CA VAL A 46 7.60 -9.72 3.27
C VAL A 46 8.24 -8.47 3.90
N PRO A 47 9.47 -8.09 3.51
CA PRO A 47 10.09 -6.89 4.07
C PRO A 47 9.52 -5.62 3.41
N VAL A 48 9.57 -4.50 4.12
CA VAL A 48 9.24 -3.19 3.52
C VAL A 48 10.20 -2.86 2.38
N THR A 49 11.44 -3.32 2.46
CA THR A 49 12.47 -3.10 1.45
C THR A 49 13.58 -4.16 1.52
N LEU A 50 14.15 -4.50 0.35
CA LEU A 50 15.38 -5.30 0.26
C LEU A 50 16.63 -4.43 0.05
N ASN A 51 16.48 -3.10 -0.07
CA ASN A 51 17.58 -2.18 -0.43
C ASN A 51 18.38 -1.65 0.79
N TRP A 52 17.96 -1.99 2.01
CA TRP A 52 18.61 -1.54 3.24
C TRP A 52 19.05 -2.74 4.08
N LYS A 53 20.27 -2.66 4.66
CA LYS A 53 20.78 -3.73 5.53
C LYS A 53 20.05 -3.69 6.87
N ASN A 54 19.69 -4.85 7.38
CA ASN A 54 19.09 -5.01 8.71
C ASN A 54 17.78 -4.22 8.93
N CYS A 55 17.04 -3.93 7.87
CA CYS A 55 15.68 -3.44 8.02
C CYS A 55 14.79 -4.61 8.45
N ASP A 56 14.23 -4.52 9.64
CA ASP A 56 13.40 -5.54 10.28
C ASP A 56 11.89 -5.22 10.21
N VAL A 57 11.53 -4.10 9.58
CA VAL A 57 10.12 -3.72 9.35
C VAL A 57 9.53 -4.54 8.24
N SER A 58 8.42 -5.22 8.52
CA SER A 58 7.66 -5.96 7.52
C SER A 58 6.79 -5.04 6.67
N TRP A 59 6.42 -5.52 5.48
CA TRP A 59 5.45 -4.85 4.61
C TRP A 59 4.08 -4.67 5.31
N VAL A 60 3.64 -5.67 6.10
CA VAL A 60 2.37 -5.61 6.85
C VAL A 60 2.40 -4.48 7.89
N GLU A 61 3.49 -4.36 8.65
CA GLU A 61 3.66 -3.27 9.62
C GLU A 61 3.65 -1.91 8.92
N HIS A 62 4.42 -1.76 7.85
CA HIS A 62 4.49 -0.52 7.09
C HIS A 62 3.12 -0.09 6.55
N VAL A 63 2.40 -0.99 5.87
CA VAL A 63 1.05 -0.68 5.33
C VAL A 63 0.08 -0.33 6.45
N THR A 64 0.14 -1.04 7.58
CA THR A 64 -0.68 -0.74 8.77
C THR A 64 -0.39 0.65 9.31
N ASP A 65 0.89 0.99 9.49
CA ASP A 65 1.30 2.27 10.06
C ASP A 65 0.95 3.44 9.13
N VAL A 66 1.22 3.31 7.82
CA VAL A 66 0.81 4.31 6.82
C VAL A 66 -0.71 4.52 6.86
N THR A 67 -1.50 3.44 6.87
CA THR A 67 -2.96 3.55 6.87
C THR A 67 -3.47 4.25 8.13
N ARG A 68 -3.01 3.85 9.30
CA ARG A 68 -3.42 4.46 10.59
C ARG A 68 -3.00 5.91 10.70
N MET A 69 -1.80 6.24 10.27
CA MET A 69 -1.35 7.64 10.22
C MET A 69 -2.22 8.46 9.29
N CYS A 70 -2.57 7.94 8.10
CA CYS A 70 -3.47 8.61 7.17
C CYS A 70 -4.86 8.86 7.77
N ILE A 71 -5.44 7.89 8.48
CA ILE A 71 -6.74 8.03 9.15
C ILE A 71 -6.67 9.12 10.23
N LEU A 72 -5.66 9.07 11.09
CA LEU A 72 -5.48 10.03 12.19
C LEU A 72 -5.29 11.46 11.66
N GLU A 73 -4.41 11.64 10.68
CA GLU A 73 -4.16 12.96 10.11
C GLU A 73 -5.35 13.49 9.32
N PHE A 74 -6.03 12.64 8.55
CA PHE A 74 -7.27 13.03 7.86
C PHE A 74 -8.29 13.61 8.85
N ASP A 75 -8.55 12.91 9.95
CA ASP A 75 -9.52 13.34 10.96
C ASP A 75 -9.12 14.66 11.65
N GLN A 76 -7.83 14.90 11.83
CA GLN A 76 -7.33 16.16 12.36
C GLN A 76 -7.43 17.31 11.34
N MET A 77 -7.17 17.03 10.08
CA MET A 77 -7.06 18.05 9.02
C MET A 77 -8.40 18.41 8.38
N LYS A 78 -9.44 17.56 8.47
CA LYS A 78 -10.75 17.78 7.82
C LYS A 78 -11.37 19.15 8.11
N LYS A 79 -11.15 19.74 9.29
CA LYS A 79 -11.62 21.09 9.64
C LYS A 79 -11.00 22.20 8.79
N TYR A 80 -9.77 22.01 8.31
CA TYR A 80 -9.08 22.99 7.43
C TYR A 80 -9.61 22.89 6.02
N TYR A 81 -9.79 21.66 5.50
CA TYR A 81 -10.36 21.43 4.18
C TYR A 81 -11.77 22.00 4.09
N ALA A 82 -12.61 21.76 5.10
CA ALA A 82 -13.96 22.31 5.17
C ALA A 82 -13.98 23.86 5.15
N ARG A 83 -13.03 24.52 5.82
CA ARG A 83 -12.91 25.99 5.79
C ARG A 83 -12.65 26.56 4.40
N HIS A 84 -11.92 25.82 3.58
CA HIS A 84 -11.49 26.26 2.26
C HIS A 84 -12.36 25.69 1.14
N GLY A 85 -13.44 24.98 1.48
CA GLY A 85 -14.33 24.35 0.50
C GLY A 85 -13.65 23.24 -0.31
N VAL A 86 -12.59 22.65 0.22
CA VAL A 86 -11.87 21.54 -0.43
C VAL A 86 -12.56 20.24 -0.11
N SER A 87 -12.96 19.49 -1.14
CA SER A 87 -13.41 18.11 -1.00
C SER A 87 -12.19 17.20 -0.86
N PHE A 88 -12.23 16.32 0.13
CA PHE A 88 -11.17 15.35 0.42
C PHE A 88 -11.83 14.02 0.76
N ASP A 89 -11.65 13.04 -0.12
CA ASP A 89 -12.33 11.75 -0.04
C ASP A 89 -11.62 10.82 0.95
N ARG A 90 -12.24 10.58 2.11
CA ARG A 90 -11.70 9.70 3.16
C ARG A 90 -11.56 8.26 2.69
N ASP A 91 -12.54 7.74 1.97
CA ASP A 91 -12.52 6.36 1.49
C ASP A 91 -11.40 6.15 0.47
N LEU A 92 -11.14 7.16 -0.40
CA LEU A 92 -9.99 7.15 -1.30
C LEU A 92 -8.67 7.14 -0.54
N VAL A 93 -8.54 7.94 0.52
CA VAL A 93 -7.33 7.97 1.35
C VAL A 93 -7.08 6.63 2.02
N VAL A 94 -8.10 6.03 2.65
CA VAL A 94 -7.96 4.75 3.36
C VAL A 94 -7.67 3.61 2.37
N ALA A 95 -8.42 3.54 1.26
CA ALA A 95 -8.18 2.54 0.22
C ALA A 95 -6.79 2.68 -0.42
N GLY A 96 -6.39 3.91 -0.71
CA GLY A 96 -5.07 4.22 -1.24
C GLY A 96 -3.95 3.84 -0.28
N ALA A 97 -4.08 4.16 1.01
CA ALA A 97 -3.10 3.81 2.03
C ALA A 97 -2.97 2.28 2.21
N LEU A 98 -4.09 1.54 2.22
CA LEU A 98 -4.07 0.08 2.30
C LEU A 98 -3.43 -0.58 1.07
N LEU A 99 -3.60 0.01 -0.12
CA LEU A 99 -3.20 -0.61 -1.37
C LEU A 99 -1.95 0.00 -2.01
N HIS A 100 -1.40 1.13 -1.51
CA HIS A 100 -0.29 1.81 -2.19
C HIS A 100 0.86 0.85 -2.55
N ASP A 101 1.17 -0.05 -1.66
CA ASP A 101 2.31 -0.97 -1.73
C ASP A 101 1.93 -2.42 -2.07
N ILE A 102 0.70 -2.72 -2.52
CA ILE A 102 0.31 -4.12 -2.85
C ILE A 102 1.20 -4.75 -3.93
N GLY A 103 1.76 -3.94 -4.81
CA GLY A 103 2.69 -4.41 -5.84
C GLY A 103 3.99 -4.99 -5.27
N LYS A 104 4.39 -4.65 -4.03
CA LYS A 104 5.53 -5.30 -3.37
C LYS A 104 5.34 -6.79 -3.20
N LEU A 105 4.10 -7.26 -3.08
CA LEU A 105 3.79 -8.69 -3.04
C LEU A 105 4.13 -9.41 -4.36
N THR A 106 4.28 -8.70 -5.46
CA THR A 106 4.73 -9.26 -6.75
C THR A 106 6.20 -8.90 -7.05
N GLU A 107 6.69 -7.81 -6.49
CA GLU A 107 8.09 -7.40 -6.59
C GLU A 107 9.00 -8.27 -5.72
N PHE A 108 8.48 -8.77 -4.61
CA PHE A 108 9.14 -9.70 -3.71
C PHE A 108 8.43 -11.06 -3.76
N VAL A 109 9.20 -12.14 -3.69
CA VAL A 109 8.67 -13.51 -3.72
C VAL A 109 9.40 -14.37 -2.68
N PRO A 110 8.77 -15.45 -2.16
CA PRO A 110 9.46 -16.42 -1.31
C PRO A 110 10.66 -17.03 -2.04
N GLY A 111 11.81 -17.06 -1.39
CA GLY A 111 13.01 -17.70 -1.92
C GLY A 111 12.98 -19.22 -1.75
N GLU A 112 13.53 -19.99 -2.70
CA GLU A 112 13.60 -21.46 -2.65
C GLU A 112 14.36 -21.98 -1.43
N ALA A 113 15.36 -21.26 -0.95
CA ALA A 113 16.14 -21.57 0.24
C ALA A 113 15.58 -20.94 1.54
N GLY A 114 14.36 -20.39 1.47
CA GLY A 114 13.76 -19.55 2.52
C GLY A 114 14.10 -18.06 2.37
N GLY A 115 13.42 -17.24 3.17
CA GLY A 115 13.54 -15.78 3.10
C GLY A 115 12.83 -15.17 1.87
N THR A 116 13.12 -13.91 1.60
CA THR A 116 12.50 -13.13 0.52
C THR A 116 13.54 -12.69 -0.49
N VAL A 117 13.19 -12.80 -1.78
CA VAL A 117 14.03 -12.38 -2.90
C VAL A 117 13.24 -11.49 -3.87
N HIS A 118 13.94 -10.78 -4.76
CA HIS A 118 13.26 -10.08 -5.85
C HIS A 118 12.61 -11.06 -6.82
N GLY A 119 11.36 -10.79 -7.17
CA GLY A 119 10.64 -11.53 -8.21
C GLY A 119 11.26 -11.34 -9.60
N PRO A 120 10.94 -12.22 -10.57
CA PRO A 120 11.59 -12.23 -11.87
C PRO A 120 11.37 -10.96 -12.70
N ASN A 121 10.30 -10.23 -12.44
CA ASN A 121 9.92 -9.03 -13.20
C ASN A 121 10.07 -7.72 -12.41
N TYR A 122 10.73 -7.73 -11.25
CA TYR A 122 10.75 -6.58 -10.35
C TYR A 122 11.30 -5.29 -11.00
N GLN A 123 12.23 -5.39 -11.94
CA GLN A 123 12.77 -4.23 -12.65
C GLN A 123 11.84 -3.70 -13.75
N LEU A 124 11.02 -4.57 -14.35
CA LEU A 124 10.09 -4.22 -15.43
C LEU A 124 8.78 -3.68 -14.92
N LEU A 125 8.28 -4.26 -13.81
CA LEU A 125 7.00 -3.95 -13.21
C LEU A 125 7.20 -3.59 -11.73
N ARG A 126 7.77 -2.40 -11.51
CA ARG A 126 7.95 -1.85 -10.16
C ARG A 126 6.61 -1.80 -9.42
N HIS A 127 6.65 -1.88 -8.08
CA HIS A 127 5.45 -2.03 -7.26
C HIS A 127 4.34 -0.98 -7.50
N PRO A 128 4.59 0.31 -7.83
CA PRO A 128 3.48 1.21 -8.14
C PRO A 128 2.72 0.78 -9.40
N LEU A 129 3.44 0.32 -10.43
CA LEU A 129 2.83 -0.13 -11.68
C LEU A 129 2.13 -1.49 -11.51
N SER A 130 2.80 -2.48 -10.93
CA SER A 130 2.20 -3.81 -10.71
C SER A 130 1.01 -3.74 -9.76
N GLY A 131 1.09 -2.92 -8.71
CA GLY A 131 -0.02 -2.68 -7.78
C GLY A 131 -1.22 -2.04 -8.45
N ALA A 132 -1.01 -1.00 -9.29
CA ALA A 132 -2.08 -0.37 -10.06
C ALA A 132 -2.75 -1.36 -11.04
N ILE A 133 -1.98 -2.21 -11.71
CA ILE A 133 -2.51 -3.26 -12.59
C ILE A 133 -3.38 -4.26 -11.81
N LEU A 134 -2.94 -4.70 -10.65
CA LEU A 134 -3.71 -5.62 -9.78
C LEU A 134 -5.00 -4.97 -9.30
N ALA A 135 -4.94 -3.75 -8.79
CA ALA A 135 -6.10 -3.00 -8.34
C ALA A 135 -7.13 -2.80 -9.46
N SER A 136 -6.68 -2.40 -10.66
CA SER A 136 -7.55 -2.25 -11.83
C SER A 136 -8.23 -3.57 -12.23
N LYS A 137 -7.49 -4.69 -12.23
CA LYS A 137 -8.06 -6.02 -12.51
C LYS A 137 -9.08 -6.48 -11.48
N ALA A 138 -8.95 -6.05 -10.24
CA ALA A 138 -9.90 -6.34 -9.17
C ALA A 138 -11.14 -5.42 -9.21
N GLY A 139 -11.19 -4.46 -10.12
CA GLY A 139 -12.29 -3.50 -10.24
C GLY A 139 -12.23 -2.36 -9.22
N VAL A 140 -11.06 -2.08 -8.66
CA VAL A 140 -10.85 -0.91 -7.80
C VAL A 140 -11.05 0.37 -8.62
N ARG A 141 -11.67 1.37 -8.04
CA ARG A 141 -11.96 2.69 -8.62
C ARG A 141 -10.70 3.36 -9.21
N ASP A 142 -10.82 4.02 -10.36
CA ASP A 142 -9.70 4.58 -11.12
C ASP A 142 -8.85 5.59 -10.33
N ASP A 143 -9.45 6.36 -9.42
CA ASP A 143 -8.74 7.33 -8.59
C ASP A 143 -7.83 6.65 -7.53
N VAL A 144 -8.25 5.51 -6.97
CA VAL A 144 -7.40 4.67 -6.12
C VAL A 144 -6.28 4.02 -6.94
N VAL A 145 -6.61 3.49 -8.13
CA VAL A 145 -5.60 2.94 -9.06
C VAL A 145 -4.56 3.99 -9.43
N HIS A 146 -5.00 5.22 -9.72
CA HIS A 146 -4.12 6.36 -9.97
C HIS A 146 -3.20 6.63 -8.76
N LEU A 147 -3.75 6.73 -7.55
CA LEU A 147 -2.98 6.93 -6.32
C LEU A 147 -1.88 5.87 -6.17
N ILE A 148 -2.22 4.60 -6.35
CA ILE A 148 -1.25 3.50 -6.31
C ILE A 148 -0.13 3.70 -7.34
N ALA A 149 -0.48 4.09 -8.58
CA ALA A 149 0.49 4.27 -9.65
C ALA A 149 1.48 5.40 -9.39
N VAL A 150 1.10 6.44 -8.62
CA VAL A 150 1.88 7.68 -8.46
C VAL A 150 2.42 7.92 -7.05
N HIS A 151 2.20 7.00 -6.09
CA HIS A 151 2.59 7.21 -4.69
C HIS A 151 4.11 7.27 -4.47
N SER A 152 4.90 6.62 -5.30
CA SER A 152 6.36 6.52 -5.18
C SER A 152 7.08 7.49 -6.13
N PHE A 153 8.41 7.42 -6.22
CA PHE A 153 9.24 8.30 -7.08
C PHE A 153 8.90 8.16 -8.57
N GLU A 154 8.35 7.03 -9.00
CA GLU A 154 7.86 6.84 -10.37
C GLU A 154 6.76 7.86 -10.73
N GLY A 155 6.06 8.39 -9.73
CA GLY A 155 5.04 9.43 -9.88
C GLY A 155 5.52 10.88 -9.80
N ASP A 156 6.84 11.15 -9.66
CA ASP A 156 7.38 12.50 -9.41
C ASP A 156 6.98 13.55 -10.47
N HIS A 157 6.76 13.12 -11.70
CA HIS A 157 6.35 13.97 -12.81
C HIS A 157 4.92 13.74 -13.29
N SER A 158 4.14 12.95 -12.52
CA SER A 158 2.74 12.65 -12.82
C SER A 158 1.80 13.67 -12.17
N TYR A 159 0.58 13.77 -12.71
CA TYR A 159 -0.49 14.48 -12.03
C TYR A 159 -0.71 13.89 -10.63
N GLN A 160 -0.88 14.73 -9.63
CA GLN A 160 -1.14 14.33 -8.25
C GLN A 160 -2.47 14.92 -7.78
N THR A 161 -3.38 14.08 -7.30
CA THR A 161 -4.54 14.54 -6.54
C THR A 161 -4.13 14.95 -5.13
N LEU A 162 -5.01 15.62 -4.39
CA LEU A 162 -4.75 15.95 -2.99
C LEU A 162 -4.53 14.67 -2.15
N GLU A 163 -5.36 13.65 -2.38
CA GLU A 163 -5.30 12.37 -1.69
C GLU A 163 -4.01 11.61 -2.02
N SER A 164 -3.58 11.61 -3.28
CA SER A 164 -2.32 10.96 -3.67
C SER A 164 -1.10 11.64 -3.03
N GLN A 165 -1.07 12.98 -2.99
CA GLN A 165 -0.02 13.72 -2.28
C GLN A 165 -0.03 13.45 -0.78
N PHE A 166 -1.22 13.36 -0.20
CA PHE A 166 -1.38 13.11 1.23
C PHE A 166 -0.84 11.73 1.61
N VAL A 167 -1.34 10.66 0.99
CA VAL A 167 -0.89 9.29 1.26
C VAL A 167 0.61 9.14 1.01
N ARG A 168 1.11 9.68 -0.12
CA ARG A 168 2.55 9.66 -0.44
C ARG A 168 3.40 10.36 0.63
N THR A 169 2.94 11.49 1.18
CA THR A 169 3.70 12.21 2.22
C THR A 169 3.82 11.39 3.48
N VAL A 170 2.73 10.73 3.90
CA VAL A 170 2.71 9.85 5.06
C VAL A 170 3.58 8.61 4.82
N ASP A 171 3.44 7.96 3.65
CA ASP A 171 4.25 6.80 3.26
C ASP A 171 5.75 7.12 3.33
N ILE A 172 6.20 8.19 2.69
CA ILE A 172 7.61 8.61 2.70
C ILE A 172 8.10 8.83 4.13
N PHE A 173 7.30 9.48 4.98
CA PHE A 173 7.69 9.72 6.37
C PHE A 173 7.82 8.41 7.16
N VAL A 174 6.83 7.52 7.09
CA VAL A 174 6.84 6.21 7.77
C VAL A 174 8.01 5.36 7.26
N PHE A 175 8.24 5.32 5.94
CA PHE A 175 9.38 4.62 5.36
C PHE A 175 10.72 5.17 5.85
N GLN A 176 10.89 6.50 5.91
CA GLN A 176 12.10 7.11 6.45
C GLN A 176 12.34 6.75 7.90
N CYS A 177 11.29 6.65 8.71
CA CYS A 177 11.40 6.17 10.09
C CYS A 177 11.88 4.70 10.15
N SER A 178 11.38 3.86 9.26
CA SER A 178 11.74 2.43 9.20
C SER A 178 13.20 2.18 8.84
N VAL A 179 13.85 3.07 8.09
CA VAL A 179 15.23 2.90 7.61
C VAL A 179 16.23 3.90 8.23
N HIS A 180 15.78 4.72 9.20
CA HIS A 180 16.61 5.74 9.81
C HIS A 180 17.85 5.13 10.49
N GLY A 181 19.02 5.61 10.13
CA GLY A 181 20.29 5.12 10.68
C GLY A 181 20.79 3.79 10.10
N LEU A 182 20.06 3.18 9.17
CA LEU A 182 20.48 1.97 8.47
C LEU A 182 21.36 2.29 7.26
N GLU A 183 22.18 1.32 6.87
CA GLU A 183 23.06 1.40 5.69
C GLU A 183 22.32 0.87 4.45
N LYS A 184 22.34 1.64 3.36
CA LYS A 184 21.81 1.20 2.06
C LYS A 184 22.75 0.15 1.45
N ARG A 185 22.16 -0.87 0.80
CA ARG A 185 22.91 -1.93 0.08
C ARG A 185 23.47 -1.43 -1.23
#